data_dcdfed4d785e4e428d9ca318f5b1e0e8
#
_entry.id   dcdfed4d785e4e428d9ca318f5b1e0e8
#
_cell.length_a   1.000
_cell.length_b   1.000
_cell.length_c   1.000
_cell.angle_alpha   90.00
_cell.angle_beta   90.00
_cell.angle_gamma   90.00
#
_symmetry.space_group_name_H-M   'P 1'
#
loop_
_entity.id
_entity.type
_entity.pdbx_description
1 polymer ?
#
loop_
_entity_poly.entity_id
_entity_poly.type
_entity_poly.pdbx_seq_one_letter_code
_entity_poly.pdbx_strand_id
1 'polypeptide(L)'
;FASFKIPSDSMEPGLITGDNILVWKPTVGPRIFNLFASMRNEQTEIYRIPGFKKIKRNNILVFNFPHPNSWDKIEMHILKYYIKRCVGIPGDTLSIRNGFFHVEGVQTPLGNMESQKGIAATEKFQDSIFQSFPFDSIIGWNIKDFGPLYIPAKGDSVTLDRTNFRLYKKLIEWEQQGSLQYKDSMTFLNGKPIYGYRFQENYYFMAGDKGMNSQDS
;
A
#
# COMPACT_ATOMS: atom_id res chain seq x y z
N PHE A 1 -19.06 -13.15 -5.86
CA PHE A 1 -18.73 -12.07 -6.79
C PHE A 1 -19.08 -10.72 -6.18
N ALA A 2 -18.43 -9.66 -6.65
CA ALA A 2 -18.85 -8.28 -6.49
C ALA A 2 -18.60 -7.52 -7.79
N SER A 3 -19.52 -6.64 -8.18
CA SER A 3 -19.36 -5.77 -9.34
C SER A 3 -18.96 -4.37 -8.88
N PHE A 4 -18.05 -3.74 -9.62
CA PHE A 4 -17.61 -2.37 -9.37
C PHE A 4 -17.52 -1.63 -10.70
N LYS A 5 -17.94 -0.35 -10.69
CA LYS A 5 -17.69 0.56 -11.80
C LYS A 5 -16.39 1.30 -11.57
N ILE A 6 -15.54 1.42 -12.59
CA ILE A 6 -14.27 2.14 -12.51
C ILE A 6 -14.53 3.65 -12.47
N PRO A 7 -14.19 4.36 -11.37
CA PRO A 7 -14.56 5.77 -11.22
C PRO A 7 -13.50 6.74 -11.75
N SER A 8 -12.27 6.27 -11.99
CA SER A 8 -11.12 7.12 -12.34
C SER A 8 -10.19 6.44 -13.33
N ASP A 9 -9.31 7.22 -13.93
CA ASP A 9 -8.35 6.81 -14.94
C ASP A 9 -7.03 6.24 -14.38
N SER A 10 -6.88 6.14 -13.07
CA SER A 10 -5.63 5.73 -12.41
C SER A 10 -5.12 4.33 -12.78
N MET A 11 -5.95 3.50 -13.39
CA MET A 11 -5.62 2.16 -13.86
C MET A 11 -5.58 2.03 -15.39
N GLU A 12 -5.68 3.15 -16.12
CA GLU A 12 -5.50 3.15 -17.57
C GLU A 12 -4.06 2.81 -17.98
N PRO A 13 -3.87 2.10 -19.09
CA PRO A 13 -4.87 1.59 -20.02
C PRO A 13 -5.47 0.22 -19.63
N GLY A 14 -5.05 -0.37 -18.52
CA GLY A 14 -5.48 -1.71 -18.10
C GLY A 14 -6.97 -1.80 -17.75
N LEU A 15 -7.53 -0.75 -17.15
CA LEU A 15 -8.95 -0.57 -16.86
C LEU A 15 -9.33 0.86 -17.21
N ILE A 16 -10.40 1.04 -17.98
CA ILE A 16 -10.84 2.35 -18.47
C ILE A 16 -11.94 2.92 -17.57
N THR A 17 -11.91 4.23 -17.37
CA THR A 17 -12.98 4.93 -16.63
C THR A 17 -14.37 4.61 -17.21
N GLY A 18 -15.28 4.18 -16.36
CA GLY A 18 -16.63 3.77 -16.75
C GLY A 18 -16.84 2.27 -16.94
N ASP A 19 -15.75 1.48 -17.05
CA ASP A 19 -15.83 0.01 -17.14
C ASP A 19 -16.52 -0.59 -15.92
N ASN A 20 -17.25 -1.68 -16.14
CA ASN A 20 -17.76 -2.51 -15.06
C ASN A 20 -16.90 -3.77 -14.93
N ILE A 21 -16.34 -3.97 -13.76
CA ILE A 21 -15.54 -5.15 -13.46
C ILE A 21 -16.28 -6.11 -12.53
N LEU A 22 -15.99 -7.40 -12.69
CA LEU A 22 -16.50 -8.46 -11.82
C LEU A 22 -15.34 -9.04 -10.99
N VAL A 23 -15.41 -8.89 -9.67
CA VAL A 23 -14.39 -9.36 -8.75
C VAL A 23 -14.75 -10.73 -8.20
N TRP A 24 -13.86 -11.71 -8.39
CA TRP A 24 -13.96 -13.05 -7.82
C TRP A 24 -13.37 -13.10 -6.42
N LYS A 25 -14.19 -12.85 -5.40
CA LYS A 25 -13.75 -12.78 -3.99
C LYS A 25 -13.09 -14.05 -3.44
N PRO A 26 -13.52 -15.30 -3.78
CA PRO A 26 -12.90 -16.51 -3.24
C PRO A 26 -11.41 -16.66 -3.55
N THR A 27 -10.88 -16.02 -4.58
CA THR A 27 -9.47 -16.10 -4.97
C THR A 27 -8.54 -15.79 -3.80
N VAL A 28 -8.75 -14.66 -3.12
CA VAL A 28 -7.90 -14.17 -2.00
C VAL A 28 -8.62 -14.25 -0.65
N GLY A 29 -9.81 -14.83 -0.62
CA GLY A 29 -10.65 -15.00 0.54
C GLY A 29 -11.67 -13.88 0.75
N PRO A 30 -12.97 -14.22 0.74
CA PRO A 30 -14.02 -13.28 1.02
C PRO A 30 -13.98 -12.84 2.49
N ARG A 31 -14.38 -11.60 2.75
CA ARG A 31 -14.63 -11.09 4.10
C ARG A 31 -16.10 -11.27 4.43
N ILE A 32 -16.36 -11.72 5.66
CA ILE A 32 -17.69 -11.79 6.25
C ILE A 32 -17.76 -10.74 7.35
N PHE A 33 -18.75 -9.89 7.30
CA PHE A 33 -19.04 -8.88 8.31
C PHE A 33 -20.52 -8.53 8.28
N ASN A 34 -21.02 -7.95 9.37
CA ASN A 34 -22.40 -7.48 9.44
C ASN A 34 -22.54 -6.17 8.66
N LEU A 35 -23.08 -6.24 7.45
CA LEU A 35 -23.25 -5.07 6.56
C LEU A 35 -24.14 -4.00 7.19
N PHE A 36 -25.21 -4.37 7.88
CA PHE A 36 -26.13 -3.41 8.49
C PHE A 36 -25.51 -2.66 9.67
N ALA A 37 -24.71 -3.34 10.50
CA ALA A 37 -23.95 -2.71 11.56
C ALA A 37 -22.90 -1.74 10.98
N SER A 38 -22.22 -2.16 9.91
CA SER A 38 -21.27 -1.30 9.20
C SER A 38 -21.90 -0.05 8.59
N MET A 39 -23.10 -0.14 8.03
CA MET A 39 -23.84 1.02 7.49
C MET A 39 -24.28 2.01 8.59
N ARG A 40 -24.43 1.56 9.82
CA ARG A 40 -24.73 2.39 10.98
C ARG A 40 -23.48 2.92 11.70
N ASN A 41 -22.27 2.71 11.14
CA ASN A 41 -20.98 3.02 11.74
C ASN A 41 -20.76 2.35 13.12
N GLU A 42 -21.39 1.21 13.36
CA GLU A 42 -21.16 0.40 14.55
C GLU A 42 -19.87 -0.42 14.39
N GLN A 43 -19.21 -0.72 15.51
CA GLN A 43 -18.06 -1.63 15.49
C GLN A 43 -18.47 -2.98 14.92
N THR A 44 -17.77 -3.41 13.87
CA THR A 44 -18.09 -4.64 13.14
C THR A 44 -16.88 -5.55 13.12
N GLU A 45 -17.02 -6.74 13.65
CA GLU A 45 -16.00 -7.77 13.50
C GLU A 45 -15.94 -8.24 12.05
N ILE A 46 -14.73 -8.34 11.52
CA ILE A 46 -14.46 -8.75 10.15
C ILE A 46 -13.70 -10.06 10.16
N TYR A 47 -14.33 -11.11 9.66
CA TYR A 47 -13.70 -12.40 9.48
C TYR A 47 -13.31 -12.59 8.01
N ARG A 48 -12.10 -13.09 7.75
CA ARG A 48 -11.68 -13.47 6.40
C ARG A 48 -11.63 -14.98 6.29
N ILE A 49 -12.37 -15.52 5.33
CA ILE A 49 -12.23 -16.92 4.93
C ILE A 49 -10.94 -17.04 4.11
N PRO A 50 -10.08 -18.04 4.35
CA PRO A 50 -8.89 -18.28 3.54
C PRO A 50 -9.23 -18.41 2.05
N GLY A 51 -8.46 -17.72 1.20
CA GLY A 51 -8.55 -17.86 -0.26
C GLY A 51 -7.73 -19.07 -0.75
N PHE A 52 -7.98 -19.47 -2.00
CA PHE A 52 -7.26 -20.59 -2.61
C PHE A 52 -6.06 -20.16 -3.48
N LYS A 53 -5.83 -18.86 -3.67
CA LYS A 53 -4.66 -18.33 -4.37
C LYS A 53 -3.95 -17.27 -3.53
N LYS A 54 -2.63 -17.25 -3.63
CA LYS A 54 -1.80 -16.18 -3.09
C LYS A 54 -1.80 -14.99 -4.06
N ILE A 55 -1.74 -13.79 -3.51
CA ILE A 55 -1.52 -12.56 -4.28
C ILE A 55 -0.12 -12.63 -4.88
N LYS A 56 0.00 -12.26 -6.16
CA LYS A 56 1.25 -12.22 -6.91
C LYS A 56 1.50 -10.81 -7.43
N ARG A 57 2.76 -10.51 -7.73
CA ARG A 57 3.13 -9.27 -8.45
C ARG A 57 2.36 -9.18 -9.75
N ASN A 58 2.03 -7.98 -10.17
CA ASN A 58 1.19 -7.61 -11.31
C ASN A 58 -0.30 -8.00 -11.21
N ASN A 59 -0.78 -8.62 -10.11
CA ASN A 59 -2.22 -8.82 -9.94
C ASN A 59 -2.91 -7.45 -9.71
N ILE A 60 -4.02 -7.23 -10.39
CA ILE A 60 -4.93 -6.11 -10.12
C ILE A 60 -5.87 -6.54 -8.99
N LEU A 61 -5.92 -5.74 -7.93
CA LEU A 61 -6.68 -6.05 -6.73
C LEU A 61 -7.69 -4.94 -6.42
N VAL A 62 -8.83 -5.34 -5.88
CA VAL A 62 -9.79 -4.44 -5.24
C VAL A 62 -9.65 -4.60 -3.74
N PHE A 63 -9.36 -3.51 -3.04
CA PHE A 63 -9.13 -3.50 -1.59
C PHE A 63 -9.68 -2.22 -0.96
N ASN A 64 -9.81 -2.19 0.36
CA ASN A 64 -10.17 -0.96 1.05
C ASN A 64 -8.94 -0.07 1.17
N PHE A 65 -9.13 1.20 0.84
CA PHE A 65 -8.05 2.18 0.96
C PHE A 65 -7.68 2.40 2.42
N PRO A 66 -6.39 2.30 2.78
CA PRO A 66 -5.96 2.33 4.17
C PRO A 66 -5.94 3.74 4.79
N HIS A 67 -6.12 4.80 4.00
CA HIS A 67 -6.09 6.19 4.45
C HIS A 67 -7.36 6.95 4.05
N PRO A 68 -8.58 6.50 4.44
CA PRO A 68 -9.84 7.06 3.93
C PRO A 68 -10.10 8.51 4.34
N ASN A 69 -9.57 8.95 5.46
CA ASN A 69 -9.82 10.26 6.06
C ASN A 69 -8.57 11.13 6.17
N SER A 70 -7.41 10.55 6.44
CA SER A 70 -6.13 11.24 6.62
C SER A 70 -4.96 10.32 6.28
N TRP A 71 -3.91 10.88 5.69
CA TRP A 71 -2.65 10.17 5.46
C TRP A 71 -1.85 9.88 6.74
N ASP A 72 -2.22 10.48 7.88
CA ASP A 72 -1.45 10.35 9.12
C ASP A 72 -1.65 9.00 9.81
N LYS A 73 -2.76 8.31 9.54
CA LYS A 73 -3.07 7.02 10.14
C LYS A 73 -3.75 6.07 9.18
N ILE A 74 -3.60 4.78 9.46
CA ILE A 74 -4.32 3.72 8.77
C ILE A 74 -5.68 3.54 9.45
N GLU A 75 -6.73 3.50 8.64
CA GLU A 75 -8.10 3.26 9.08
C GLU A 75 -8.81 2.31 8.12
N MET A 76 -9.76 1.54 8.59
CA MET A 76 -10.58 0.71 7.75
C MET A 76 -11.94 1.37 7.47
N HIS A 77 -12.18 1.71 6.20
CA HIS A 77 -13.51 2.11 5.74
C HIS A 77 -14.06 1.04 4.80
N ILE A 78 -14.98 0.22 5.31
CA ILE A 78 -15.43 -1.03 4.66
C ILE A 78 -16.02 -0.80 3.27
N LEU A 79 -16.65 0.37 3.03
CA LEU A 79 -17.32 0.69 1.78
C LEU A 79 -16.47 1.51 0.79
N LYS A 80 -15.27 1.97 1.19
CA LYS A 80 -14.38 2.72 0.31
C LYS A 80 -13.36 1.77 -0.33
N TYR A 81 -13.53 1.50 -1.62
CA TYR A 81 -12.69 0.57 -2.37
C TYR A 81 -11.76 1.31 -3.33
N TYR A 82 -10.57 0.77 -3.48
CA TYR A 82 -9.58 1.15 -4.48
C TYR A 82 -9.22 -0.04 -5.36
N ILE A 83 -8.80 0.26 -6.58
CA ILE A 83 -8.34 -0.72 -7.55
C ILE A 83 -6.94 -0.32 -7.95
N LYS A 84 -5.96 -1.18 -7.67
CA LYS A 84 -4.56 -0.93 -7.97
C LYS A 84 -3.86 -2.23 -8.37
N ARG A 85 -2.67 -2.09 -8.93
CA ARG A 85 -1.80 -3.22 -9.26
C ARG A 85 -0.81 -3.48 -8.14
N CYS A 86 -0.67 -4.75 -7.75
CA CYS A 86 0.34 -5.18 -6.79
C CYS A 86 1.71 -5.21 -7.47
N VAL A 87 2.62 -4.34 -7.10
CA VAL A 87 3.99 -4.31 -7.63
C VAL A 87 5.00 -4.92 -6.68
N GLY A 88 4.68 -4.98 -5.37
CA GLY A 88 5.51 -5.65 -4.37
C GLY A 88 4.67 -6.53 -3.44
N ILE A 89 5.19 -7.69 -3.09
CA ILE A 89 4.56 -8.67 -2.19
C ILE A 89 5.37 -8.81 -0.89
N PRO A 90 4.82 -9.44 0.17
CA PRO A 90 5.52 -9.65 1.43
C PRO A 90 6.89 -10.32 1.22
N GLY A 91 7.93 -9.78 1.85
CA GLY A 91 9.33 -10.20 1.73
C GLY A 91 10.11 -9.53 0.61
N ASP A 92 9.49 -8.70 -0.23
CA ASP A 92 10.19 -7.96 -1.28
C ASP A 92 10.95 -6.76 -0.73
N THR A 93 12.07 -6.44 -1.39
CA THR A 93 12.70 -5.12 -1.29
C THR A 93 12.47 -4.37 -2.60
N LEU A 94 11.60 -3.37 -2.54
CA LEU A 94 11.15 -2.58 -3.69
C LEU A 94 11.95 -1.27 -3.79
N SER A 95 12.34 -0.92 -5.00
CA SER A 95 12.87 0.41 -5.34
C SER A 95 12.20 0.93 -6.61
N ILE A 96 12.20 2.26 -6.79
CA ILE A 96 11.96 2.89 -8.09
C ILE A 96 13.24 3.60 -8.47
N ARG A 97 13.72 3.37 -9.69
CA ARG A 97 14.92 4.00 -10.25
C ARG A 97 14.58 4.64 -11.57
N ASN A 98 14.72 5.95 -11.63
CA ASN A 98 14.31 6.74 -12.81
C ASN A 98 12.88 6.40 -13.29
N GLY A 99 11.92 6.24 -12.34
CA GLY A 99 10.53 5.93 -12.63
C GLY A 99 10.19 4.45 -12.88
N PHE A 100 11.17 3.55 -12.87
CA PHE A 100 10.96 2.11 -13.08
C PHE A 100 10.97 1.33 -11.78
N PHE A 101 9.98 0.44 -11.61
CA PHE A 101 9.93 -0.47 -10.46
C PHE A 101 11.00 -1.55 -10.54
N HIS A 102 11.69 -1.76 -9.44
CA HIS A 102 12.68 -2.82 -9.25
C HIS A 102 12.42 -3.54 -7.94
N VAL A 103 12.41 -4.86 -7.98
CA VAL A 103 12.39 -5.72 -6.78
C VAL A 103 13.62 -6.62 -6.84
N GLU A 104 14.33 -6.75 -5.72
CA GLU A 104 15.53 -7.58 -5.65
C GLU A 104 15.24 -9.02 -6.08
N GLY A 105 16.11 -9.57 -6.95
CA GLY A 105 15.96 -10.93 -7.47
C GLY A 105 14.85 -11.12 -8.52
N VAL A 106 14.13 -10.07 -8.92
CA VAL A 106 13.04 -10.14 -9.90
C VAL A 106 13.46 -9.46 -11.21
N GLN A 107 13.44 -10.22 -12.30
CA GLN A 107 13.79 -9.69 -13.63
C GLN A 107 12.57 -9.41 -14.51
N THR A 108 11.40 -9.92 -14.12
CA THR A 108 10.16 -9.68 -14.89
C THR A 108 9.68 -8.24 -14.73
N PRO A 109 9.19 -7.59 -15.80
CA PRO A 109 8.62 -6.24 -15.71
C PRO A 109 7.50 -6.16 -14.68
N LEU A 110 7.53 -5.10 -13.89
CA LEU A 110 6.54 -4.81 -12.85
C LEU A 110 5.74 -3.56 -13.22
N GLY A 111 4.44 -3.57 -12.95
CA GLY A 111 3.58 -2.44 -13.24
C GLY A 111 3.34 -2.19 -14.74
N ASN A 112 2.83 -1.00 -15.06
CA ASN A 112 2.63 -0.58 -16.45
C ASN A 112 3.90 0.07 -16.99
N MET A 113 4.56 -0.59 -17.96
CA MET A 113 5.84 -0.14 -18.50
C MET A 113 5.74 1.18 -19.30
N GLU A 114 4.62 1.41 -20.01
CA GLU A 114 4.46 2.66 -20.78
C GLU A 114 4.30 3.88 -19.86
N SER A 115 3.57 3.73 -18.77
CA SER A 115 3.47 4.77 -17.75
C SER A 115 4.84 5.06 -17.11
N GLN A 116 5.61 4.02 -16.80
CA GLN A 116 6.97 4.17 -16.23
C GLN A 116 7.92 4.87 -17.21
N LYS A 117 7.86 4.58 -18.50
CA LYS A 117 8.61 5.32 -19.53
C LYS A 117 8.19 6.79 -19.57
N GLY A 118 6.89 7.08 -19.46
CA GLY A 118 6.37 8.43 -19.37
C GLY A 118 6.94 9.19 -18.16
N ILE A 119 6.95 8.57 -16.97
CA ILE A 119 7.57 9.14 -15.77
C ILE A 119 9.07 9.38 -15.99
N ALA A 120 9.79 8.41 -16.54
CA ALA A 120 11.22 8.54 -16.82
C ALA A 120 11.54 9.71 -17.74
N ALA A 121 10.74 9.90 -18.79
CA ALA A 121 10.91 10.97 -19.78
C ALA A 121 10.49 12.37 -19.28
N THR A 122 9.71 12.48 -18.21
CA THR A 122 9.22 13.73 -17.70
C THR A 122 10.33 14.43 -16.90
N GLU A 123 10.70 15.66 -17.29
CA GLU A 123 11.75 16.44 -16.60
C GLU A 123 11.22 17.22 -15.39
N LYS A 124 9.99 17.72 -15.47
CA LYS A 124 9.38 18.53 -14.41
C LYS A 124 8.03 17.97 -14.00
N PHE A 125 7.84 17.84 -12.70
CA PHE A 125 6.58 17.43 -12.08
C PHE A 125 6.01 18.56 -11.24
N GLN A 126 4.69 18.52 -11.02
CA GLN A 126 4.08 19.30 -9.95
C GLN A 126 4.47 18.69 -8.61
N ASP A 127 4.76 19.50 -7.60
CA ASP A 127 5.21 19.04 -6.28
C ASP A 127 4.24 18.01 -5.64
N SER A 128 2.94 18.21 -5.84
CA SER A 128 1.89 17.31 -5.34
C SER A 128 1.90 15.92 -5.96
N ILE A 129 2.49 15.76 -7.15
CA ILE A 129 2.60 14.47 -7.87
C ILE A 129 3.98 13.86 -7.61
N PHE A 130 5.00 14.70 -7.42
CA PHE A 130 6.38 14.26 -7.35
C PHE A 130 6.68 13.50 -6.05
N GLN A 131 6.12 13.94 -4.92
CA GLN A 131 6.34 13.29 -3.63
C GLN A 131 5.61 11.94 -3.55
N SER A 132 6.26 10.95 -2.94
CA SER A 132 5.68 9.63 -2.71
C SER A 132 5.78 9.20 -1.25
N PHE A 133 5.21 8.06 -0.94
CA PHE A 133 5.33 7.46 0.39
C PHE A 133 6.80 7.48 0.86
N PRO A 134 7.10 7.75 2.11
CA PRO A 134 6.18 8.04 3.22
C PRO A 134 5.78 9.51 3.35
N PHE A 135 6.00 10.35 2.32
CA PHE A 135 5.78 11.81 2.32
C PHE A 135 6.62 12.54 3.38
N ASP A 136 7.85 12.09 3.54
CA ASP A 136 8.81 12.57 4.54
C ASP A 136 10.01 13.23 3.85
N SER A 137 10.23 14.51 4.13
CA SER A 137 11.31 15.31 3.49
C SER A 137 12.73 14.83 3.84
N ILE A 138 12.90 14.10 4.94
CA ILE A 138 14.21 13.55 5.35
C ILE A 138 14.52 12.28 4.54
N ILE A 139 13.53 11.46 4.26
CA ILE A 139 13.66 10.29 3.40
C ILE A 139 13.78 10.73 1.94
N GLY A 140 12.99 11.75 1.53
CA GLY A 140 13.09 12.41 0.24
C GLY A 140 12.71 11.56 -0.97
N TRP A 141 11.98 10.45 -0.77
CA TRP A 141 11.55 9.60 -1.86
C TRP A 141 10.47 10.28 -2.72
N ASN A 142 10.52 9.97 -4.01
CA ASN A 142 9.63 10.52 -5.00
C ASN A 142 9.27 9.47 -6.05
N ILE A 143 8.42 9.81 -7.01
CA ILE A 143 7.95 8.87 -8.03
C ILE A 143 9.03 8.41 -9.02
N LYS A 144 10.17 9.12 -9.13
CA LYS A 144 11.31 8.70 -9.95
C LYS A 144 12.31 7.86 -9.18
N ASP A 145 12.57 8.25 -7.92
CA ASP A 145 13.63 7.65 -7.11
C ASP A 145 13.07 7.35 -5.70
N PHE A 146 12.85 6.08 -5.45
CA PHE A 146 12.19 5.58 -4.26
C PHE A 146 12.89 4.33 -3.74
N GLY A 147 12.91 4.18 -2.42
CA GLY A 147 13.44 2.97 -1.79
C GLY A 147 14.94 3.01 -1.51
N PRO A 148 15.53 1.86 -1.11
CA PRO A 148 14.87 0.56 -0.99
C PRO A 148 13.83 0.49 0.15
N LEU A 149 12.64 -0.02 -0.13
CA LEU A 149 11.60 -0.29 0.86
C LEU A 149 11.42 -1.80 1.02
N TYR A 150 11.69 -2.32 2.20
CA TYR A 150 11.33 -3.69 2.54
C TYR A 150 9.82 -3.78 2.80
N ILE A 151 9.14 -4.72 2.18
CA ILE A 151 7.70 -4.98 2.33
C ILE A 151 7.53 -6.14 3.31
N PRO A 152 7.10 -5.88 4.56
CA PRO A 152 7.10 -6.91 5.57
C PRO A 152 6.14 -8.06 5.30
N ALA A 153 6.60 -9.28 5.57
CA ALA A 153 5.74 -10.45 5.72
C ALA A 153 5.36 -10.65 7.18
N LYS A 154 4.27 -11.35 7.41
CA LYS A 154 3.88 -11.80 8.75
C LYS A 154 5.01 -12.62 9.38
N GLY A 155 5.45 -12.19 10.55
CA GLY A 155 6.52 -12.83 11.30
C GLY A 155 7.90 -12.22 11.07
N ASP A 156 8.07 -11.37 10.06
CA ASP A 156 9.33 -10.65 9.82
C ASP A 156 9.59 -9.61 10.91
N SER A 157 10.86 -9.35 11.14
CA SER A 157 11.28 -8.35 12.14
C SER A 157 12.16 -7.29 11.52
N VAL A 158 11.98 -6.05 11.95
CA VAL A 158 12.83 -4.92 11.58
C VAL A 158 13.39 -4.25 12.83
N THR A 159 14.62 -3.74 12.74
CA THR A 159 15.17 -2.86 13.77
C THR A 159 14.53 -1.48 13.63
N LEU A 160 14.17 -0.85 14.74
CA LEU A 160 13.52 0.46 14.74
C LEU A 160 14.54 1.59 14.95
N ASP A 161 15.39 1.78 13.96
CA ASP A 161 16.19 3.00 13.82
C ASP A 161 15.32 4.17 13.35
N ARG A 162 15.91 5.35 13.18
CA ARG A 162 15.22 6.57 12.75
C ARG A 162 14.52 6.42 11.39
N THR A 163 15.12 5.70 10.46
CA THR A 163 14.57 5.47 9.10
C THR A 163 13.40 4.51 9.17
N ASN A 164 13.59 3.35 9.77
CA ASN A 164 12.53 2.33 9.90
C ASN A 164 11.36 2.81 10.76
N PHE A 165 11.61 3.63 11.78
CA PHE A 165 10.55 4.31 12.51
C PHE A 165 9.65 5.12 11.56
N ARG A 166 10.23 5.93 10.65
CA ARG A 166 9.47 6.75 9.69
C ARG A 166 8.69 5.92 8.68
N LEU A 167 9.32 4.87 8.17
CA LEU A 167 8.72 3.99 7.16
C LEU A 167 7.56 3.16 7.73
N TYR A 168 7.72 2.63 8.93
CA TYR A 168 6.79 1.63 9.47
C TYR A 168 5.88 2.12 10.60
N LYS A 169 6.02 3.38 11.03
CA LYS A 169 5.24 3.93 12.14
C LYS A 169 3.75 3.64 11.99
N LYS A 170 3.14 3.99 10.86
CA LYS A 170 1.69 3.83 10.63
C LYS A 170 1.27 2.37 10.65
N LEU A 171 2.09 1.46 10.11
CA LEU A 171 1.81 0.03 10.12
C LEU A 171 1.84 -0.53 11.54
N ILE A 172 2.85 -0.16 12.32
CA ILE A 172 3.01 -0.61 13.71
C ILE A 172 1.88 -0.07 14.59
N GLU A 173 1.57 1.22 14.46
CA GLU A 173 0.46 1.84 15.19
C GLU A 173 -0.88 1.17 14.85
N TRP A 174 -1.09 0.81 13.56
CA TRP A 174 -2.26 0.07 13.13
C TRP A 174 -2.34 -1.34 13.76
N GLU A 175 -1.25 -2.12 13.69
CA GLU A 175 -1.23 -3.48 14.26
C GLU A 175 -1.40 -3.49 15.77
N GLN A 176 -0.83 -2.51 16.46
CA GLN A 176 -0.80 -2.44 17.92
C GLN A 176 -1.95 -1.61 18.52
N GLN A 177 -2.75 -0.95 17.66
CA GLN A 177 -3.78 0.01 18.10
C GLN A 177 -3.23 0.98 19.15
N GLY A 178 -1.99 1.48 18.92
CA GLY A 178 -1.22 2.23 19.87
C GLY A 178 -0.42 3.37 19.24
N SER A 179 0.43 4.02 20.03
CA SER A 179 1.26 5.14 19.61
C SER A 179 2.73 4.77 19.59
N LEU A 180 3.40 5.07 18.47
CA LEU A 180 4.84 4.91 18.30
C LEU A 180 5.51 6.28 18.30
N GLN A 181 6.50 6.45 19.17
CA GLN A 181 7.24 7.71 19.34
C GLN A 181 8.75 7.47 19.20
N TYR A 182 9.45 8.45 18.62
CA TYR A 182 10.91 8.44 18.53
C TYR A 182 11.46 9.60 19.34
N LYS A 183 12.21 9.31 20.40
CA LYS A 183 12.79 10.29 21.31
C LYS A 183 14.15 9.82 21.78
N ASP A 184 15.11 10.74 21.87
CA ASP A 184 16.47 10.49 22.39
C ASP A 184 17.14 9.27 21.71
N SER A 185 16.99 9.17 20.37
CA SER A 185 17.51 8.07 19.53
C SER A 185 16.93 6.69 19.84
N MET A 186 15.80 6.62 20.55
CA MET A 186 15.08 5.39 20.88
C MET A 186 13.62 5.45 20.41
N THR A 187 13.09 4.30 20.09
CA THR A 187 11.65 4.13 19.74
C THR A 187 10.86 3.62 20.94
N PHE A 188 9.71 4.21 21.16
CA PHE A 188 8.79 3.84 22.24
C PHE A 188 7.43 3.44 21.67
N LEU A 189 6.93 2.28 22.06
CA LEU A 189 5.58 1.82 21.76
C LEU A 189 4.75 1.90 23.05
N ASN A 190 3.70 2.72 23.03
CA ASN A 190 2.86 2.98 24.20
C ASN A 190 3.68 3.34 25.47
N GLY A 191 4.73 4.18 25.28
CA GLY A 191 5.61 4.64 26.35
C GLY A 191 6.67 3.63 26.80
N LYS A 192 6.71 2.41 26.24
CA LYS A 192 7.75 1.41 26.55
C LYS A 192 8.81 1.40 25.44
N PRO A 193 10.12 1.40 25.81
CA PRO A 193 11.19 1.36 24.81
C PRO A 193 11.19 0.02 24.07
N ILE A 194 11.38 0.09 22.74
CA ILE A 194 11.54 -1.08 21.86
C ILE A 194 12.67 -0.84 20.87
N TYR A 195 13.42 -1.89 20.52
CA TYR A 195 14.55 -1.82 19.57
C TYR A 195 14.19 -2.37 18.20
N GLY A 196 13.13 -3.17 18.12
CA GLY A 196 12.66 -3.78 16.88
C GLY A 196 11.17 -4.11 16.97
N TYR A 197 10.61 -4.45 15.84
CA TYR A 197 9.20 -4.83 15.74
C TYR A 197 9.03 -6.07 14.87
N ARG A 198 8.18 -7.00 15.30
CA ARG A 198 7.81 -8.19 14.55
C ARG A 198 6.41 -8.02 14.00
N PHE A 199 6.29 -7.99 12.67
CA PHE A 199 5.03 -7.76 11.97
C PHE A 199 4.05 -8.92 12.16
N GLN A 200 2.79 -8.58 12.36
CA GLN A 200 1.70 -9.54 12.59
C GLN A 200 0.92 -9.85 11.32
N GLU A 201 1.05 -8.99 10.28
CA GLU A 201 0.33 -9.11 9.03
C GLU A 201 1.27 -9.08 7.82
N ASN A 202 0.72 -9.44 6.64
CA ASN A 202 1.40 -9.34 5.35
C ASN A 202 1.08 -7.99 4.69
N TYR A 203 2.11 -7.30 4.19
CA TYR A 203 1.95 -6.03 3.50
C TYR A 203 2.22 -6.16 2.00
N TYR A 204 1.65 -5.26 1.22
CA TYR A 204 1.74 -5.24 -0.23
C TYR A 204 1.93 -3.81 -0.70
N PHE A 205 2.78 -3.62 -1.70
CA PHE A 205 2.90 -2.31 -2.33
C PHE A 205 2.01 -2.26 -3.57
N MET A 206 1.10 -1.29 -3.59
CA MET A 206 0.08 -1.14 -4.61
C MET A 206 0.33 0.14 -5.41
N ALA A 207 0.32 0.06 -6.74
CA ALA A 207 0.50 1.20 -7.62
C ALA A 207 -0.60 1.30 -8.68
N GLY A 208 -0.93 2.53 -9.10
CA GLY A 208 -1.76 2.77 -10.26
C GLY A 208 -1.01 2.48 -11.56
N ASP A 209 -1.73 2.10 -12.61
CA ASP A 209 -1.14 1.92 -13.94
C ASP A 209 -0.82 3.27 -14.60
N LYS A 210 -1.53 4.35 -14.26
CA LYS A 210 -1.28 5.73 -14.72
C LYS A 210 -0.56 6.53 -13.64
N GLY A 211 0.74 6.29 -13.48
CA GLY A 211 1.55 6.79 -12.36
C GLY A 211 1.55 8.31 -12.17
N MET A 212 1.40 9.12 -13.23
CA MET A 212 1.36 10.58 -13.13
C MET A 212 0.05 11.16 -12.59
N ASN A 213 -1.03 10.37 -12.51
CA ASN A 213 -2.33 10.78 -11.98
C ASN A 213 -2.72 10.00 -10.71
N SER A 214 -1.81 9.22 -10.18
CA SER A 214 -2.09 8.39 -9.00
C SER A 214 -1.71 9.16 -7.74
N GLN A 215 -2.70 9.68 -7.02
CA GLN A 215 -2.50 10.21 -5.66
C GLN A 215 -2.16 9.12 -4.63
N ASP A 216 -1.92 7.88 -5.08
CA ASP A 216 -1.94 6.68 -4.25
C ASP A 216 -0.60 5.94 -4.20
N SER A 217 0.45 6.56 -4.70
CA SER A 217 1.81 5.95 -4.69
C SER A 217 2.64 6.50 -3.56
#